data_114970b6398a132ff837c73c1fe74118
#
_entry.id   114970b6398a132ff837c73c1fe74118
#
_cell.length_a   1.000
_cell.length_b   1.000
_cell.length_c   1.000
_cell.angle_alpha   90.00
_cell.angle_beta   90.00
_cell.angle_gamma   90.00
#
_symmetry.space_group_name_H-M   'P 1'
#
loop_
_entity.id
_entity.type
_entity.pdbx_description
1 polymer ?
#
loop_
_entity_poly.entity_id
_entity_poly.type
_entity_poly.pdbx_seq_one_letter_code
_entity_poly.pdbx_strand_id
1 'polypeptide(L)'
;ERFFNWWCGDLDKEAVMRWLGDVGNIYVWQERYSRAVERLAREENVPLVDVRGAFLDYGHLEQTLCADGTHPNTVGQGLITKAFQEFGRGLRLAGQTV
;
A
#
# COMPACT_ATOMS: atom_id res chain seq x y z
N GLU A 1 -3.52 11.34 8.18
CA GLU A 1 -3.55 11.84 9.57
C GLU A 1 -3.65 10.72 10.61
N ARG A 2 -4.57 9.76 10.41
CA ARG A 2 -4.77 8.63 11.35
C ARG A 2 -3.47 7.89 11.64
N PHE A 3 -2.72 7.51 10.60
CA PHE A 3 -1.43 6.83 10.75
C PHE A 3 -0.42 7.70 11.48
N PHE A 4 -0.34 8.98 11.12
CA PHE A 4 0.58 9.92 11.75
C PHE A 4 0.30 10.02 13.26
N ASN A 5 -0.95 10.19 13.63
CA ASN A 5 -1.34 10.31 15.04
C ASN A 5 -1.07 9.03 15.83
N TRP A 6 -1.35 7.88 15.24
CA TRP A 6 -1.07 6.58 15.85
C TRP A 6 0.43 6.35 16.02
N TRP A 7 1.20 6.61 14.94
CA TRP A 7 2.64 6.36 14.91
C TRP A 7 3.39 7.27 15.87
N CYS A 8 3.04 8.54 15.94
CA CYS A 8 3.68 9.47 16.87
C CYS A 8 3.42 9.09 18.33
N GLY A 9 2.20 8.60 18.66
CA GLY A 9 1.86 8.23 20.02
C GLY A 9 2.19 9.35 21.01
N ASP A 10 3.13 9.09 21.92
CA ASP A 10 3.57 10.03 22.93
C ASP A 10 4.77 10.90 22.49
N LEU A 11 5.23 10.76 21.25
CA LEU A 11 6.32 11.59 20.74
C LEU A 11 5.89 13.05 20.59
N ASP A 12 6.86 13.93 20.56
CA ASP A 12 6.64 15.35 20.28
C ASP A 12 6.22 15.55 18.82
N LYS A 13 4.91 15.68 18.61
CA LYS A 13 4.32 15.82 17.26
C LYS A 13 4.83 17.06 16.54
N GLU A 14 5.08 18.15 17.25
CA GLU A 14 5.60 19.38 16.65
C GLU A 14 7.02 19.17 16.12
N ALA A 15 7.87 18.49 16.88
CA ALA A 15 9.23 18.18 16.43
C ALA A 15 9.22 17.24 15.21
N VAL A 16 8.35 16.23 15.22
CA VAL A 16 8.19 15.32 14.09
C VAL A 16 7.72 16.07 12.86
N MET A 17 6.75 16.98 13.02
CA MET A 17 6.25 17.79 11.90
C MET A 17 7.30 18.75 11.35
N ARG A 18 8.15 19.31 12.19
CA ARG A 18 9.27 20.15 11.72
C ARG A 18 10.22 19.37 10.82
N TRP A 19 10.48 18.10 11.18
CA TRP A 19 11.30 17.22 10.37
C TRP A 19 10.60 16.76 9.09
N LEU A 20 9.33 16.37 9.21
CA LEU A 20 8.54 15.82 8.09
C LEU A 20 8.10 16.92 7.11
N GLY A 21 7.80 18.12 7.63
CA GLY A 21 7.29 19.27 6.87
C GLY A 21 5.79 19.27 6.72
N ASP A 22 5.20 18.19 6.26
CA ASP A 22 3.76 18.05 6.03
C ASP A 22 3.37 16.59 6.14
N VAL A 23 2.17 16.31 6.67
CA VAL A 23 1.65 14.94 6.79
C VAL A 23 1.58 14.24 5.42
N GLY A 24 1.29 14.98 4.37
CA GLY A 24 1.29 14.46 3.00
C GLY A 24 2.64 13.90 2.55
N ASN A 25 3.73 14.31 3.18
CA ASN A 25 5.06 13.79 2.84
C ASN A 25 5.23 12.30 3.20
N ILE A 26 4.43 11.78 4.13
CA ILE A 26 4.36 10.32 4.37
C ILE A 26 3.94 9.60 3.10
N TYR A 27 2.91 10.12 2.44
CA TYR A 27 2.43 9.58 1.17
C TYR A 27 3.51 9.67 0.08
N VAL A 28 4.21 10.80 -0.01
CA VAL A 28 5.28 10.98 -1.00
C VAL A 28 6.39 9.96 -0.80
N TRP A 29 6.82 9.72 0.44
CA TRP A 29 7.82 8.69 0.74
C TRP A 29 7.35 7.30 0.35
N GLN A 30 6.09 6.97 0.67
CA GLN A 30 5.51 5.68 0.31
C GLN A 30 5.47 5.51 -1.23
N GLU A 31 5.12 6.56 -1.96
CA GLU A 31 5.14 6.54 -3.42
C GLU A 31 6.53 6.25 -3.99
N ARG A 32 7.55 6.83 -3.41
CA ARG A 32 8.94 6.58 -3.82
C ARG A 32 9.32 5.12 -3.64
N TYR A 33 8.93 4.51 -2.53
CA TYR A 33 9.17 3.08 -2.29
C TYR A 33 8.38 2.22 -3.27
N SER A 34 7.12 2.53 -3.51
CA SER A 34 6.29 1.80 -4.48
C SER A 34 6.90 1.83 -5.87
N ARG A 35 7.37 2.99 -6.31
CA ARG A 35 8.02 3.13 -7.62
C ARG A 35 9.34 2.36 -7.69
N ALA A 36 10.10 2.32 -6.61
CA ALA A 36 11.34 1.54 -6.56
C ALA A 36 11.05 0.05 -6.70
N VAL A 37 10.00 -0.46 -6.03
CA VAL A 37 9.57 -1.85 -6.14
C VAL A 37 9.12 -2.18 -7.56
N GLU A 38 8.32 -1.32 -8.19
CA GLU A 38 7.87 -1.51 -9.57
C GLU A 38 9.05 -1.57 -10.55
N ARG A 39 10.00 -0.65 -10.39
CA ARG A 39 11.21 -0.60 -11.22
C ARG A 39 12.04 -1.86 -11.05
N LEU A 40 12.28 -2.28 -9.81
CA LEU A 40 13.04 -3.48 -9.51
C LEU A 40 12.38 -4.73 -10.11
N ALA A 41 11.07 -4.86 -9.96
CA ALA A 41 10.33 -5.99 -10.53
C ALA A 41 10.51 -6.04 -12.05
N ARG A 42 10.47 -4.89 -12.70
CA ARG A 42 10.65 -4.78 -14.15
C ARG A 42 12.08 -5.11 -14.58
N GLU A 43 13.08 -4.56 -13.87
CA GLU A 43 14.49 -4.78 -14.16
C GLU A 43 14.90 -6.24 -13.95
N GLU A 44 14.39 -6.88 -12.91
CA GLU A 44 14.68 -8.27 -12.56
C GLU A 44 13.72 -9.26 -13.23
N ASN A 45 12.78 -8.77 -14.03
CA ASN A 45 11.77 -9.58 -14.70
C ASN A 45 10.98 -10.48 -13.75
N VAL A 46 10.58 -9.89 -12.61
CA VAL A 46 9.78 -10.55 -11.59
C VAL A 46 8.34 -10.06 -11.69
N PRO A 47 7.34 -10.96 -11.72
CA PRO A 47 5.94 -10.56 -11.73
C PRO A 47 5.57 -9.76 -10.48
N LEU A 48 4.71 -8.76 -10.65
CA LEU A 48 4.25 -7.88 -9.56
C LEU A 48 2.74 -7.99 -9.44
N VAL A 49 2.26 -8.28 -8.21
CA VAL A 49 0.83 -8.21 -7.90
C VAL A 49 0.51 -6.77 -7.49
N ASP A 50 -0.39 -6.11 -8.22
CA ASP A 50 -0.74 -4.72 -7.99
C ASP A 50 -1.77 -4.58 -6.87
N VAL A 51 -1.35 -4.85 -5.64
CA VAL A 51 -2.18 -4.69 -4.44
C VAL A 51 -2.55 -3.21 -4.23
N ARG A 52 -1.59 -2.33 -4.45
CA ARG A 52 -1.81 -0.89 -4.31
C ARG A 52 -2.92 -0.40 -5.23
N GLY A 53 -2.89 -0.83 -6.50
CA GLY A 53 -3.94 -0.49 -7.46
C GLY A 53 -5.31 -0.96 -7.01
N ALA A 54 -5.42 -2.16 -6.43
CA ALA A 54 -6.68 -2.69 -5.92
C ALA A 54 -7.28 -1.78 -4.83
N PHE A 55 -6.45 -1.26 -3.92
CA PHE A 55 -6.92 -0.33 -2.89
C PHE A 55 -7.33 1.02 -3.49
N LEU A 56 -6.57 1.55 -4.41
CA LEU A 56 -6.90 2.82 -5.07
C LEU A 56 -8.19 2.73 -5.88
N ASP A 57 -8.39 1.63 -6.59
CA ASP A 57 -9.60 1.41 -7.39
C ASP A 57 -10.86 1.26 -6.51
N TYR A 58 -10.71 0.71 -5.32
CA TYR A 58 -11.81 0.62 -4.37
C TYR A 58 -12.28 2.01 -3.92
N GLY A 59 -11.38 2.96 -3.73
CA GLY A 59 -11.69 4.37 -3.56
C GLY A 59 -12.11 4.80 -2.16
N HIS A 60 -12.37 3.88 -1.24
CA HIS A 60 -12.81 4.17 0.13
C HIS A 60 -11.77 3.63 1.12
N LEU A 61 -10.56 4.20 1.09
CA LEU A 61 -9.42 3.68 1.83
C LEU A 61 -9.67 3.62 3.35
N GLU A 62 -10.44 4.56 3.88
CA GLU A 62 -10.79 4.60 5.30
C GLU A 62 -11.59 3.39 5.74
N GLN A 63 -12.29 2.71 4.82
CA GLN A 63 -13.05 1.51 5.09
C GLN A 63 -12.22 0.23 5.03
N THR A 64 -10.98 0.33 4.54
CA THR A 64 -10.10 -0.82 4.30
C THR A 64 -9.04 -0.99 5.36
N LEU A 65 -8.90 -0.02 6.27
CA LEU A 65 -7.82 0.04 7.25
C LEU A 65 -8.33 -0.06 8.67
N CYS A 66 -7.50 -0.63 9.54
CA CYS A 66 -7.71 -0.62 10.97
C CYS A 66 -7.64 0.81 11.54
N ALA A 67 -7.92 0.95 12.83
CA ALA A 67 -7.92 2.26 13.50
C ALA A 67 -6.57 2.99 13.40
N ASP A 68 -5.46 2.26 13.26
CA ASP A 68 -4.13 2.84 13.12
C ASP A 68 -3.89 3.53 11.77
N GLY A 69 -4.79 3.34 10.80
CA GLY A 69 -4.68 3.96 9.49
C GLY A 69 -3.63 3.34 8.56
N THR A 70 -3.09 2.18 8.91
CA THR A 70 -2.05 1.52 8.11
C THR A 70 -2.29 0.04 7.87
N HIS A 71 -2.70 -0.72 8.87
CA HIS A 71 -2.93 -2.15 8.70
C HIS A 71 -4.28 -2.42 8.04
N PRO A 72 -4.36 -3.33 7.05
CA PRO A 72 -5.63 -3.69 6.42
C PRO A 72 -6.57 -4.38 7.41
N ASN A 73 -7.83 -3.98 7.39
CA ASN A 73 -8.90 -4.70 8.10
C ASN A 73 -9.43 -5.85 7.25
N THR A 74 -10.58 -6.44 7.64
CA THR A 74 -11.18 -7.55 6.89
C THR A 74 -11.49 -7.18 5.43
N VAL A 75 -11.98 -5.98 5.18
CA VAL A 75 -12.25 -5.49 3.82
C VAL A 75 -10.94 -5.37 3.04
N GLY A 76 -9.93 -4.76 3.64
CA GLY A 76 -8.60 -4.62 3.02
C GLY A 76 -7.96 -5.97 2.72
N GLN A 77 -8.05 -6.94 3.63
CA GLN A 77 -7.56 -8.29 3.39
C GLN A 77 -8.27 -8.95 2.20
N GLY A 78 -9.57 -8.72 2.05
CA GLY A 78 -10.34 -9.19 0.90
C GLY A 78 -9.83 -8.61 -0.42
N LEU A 79 -9.46 -7.33 -0.44
CA LEU A 79 -8.88 -6.70 -1.63
C LEU A 79 -7.53 -7.32 -2.01
N ILE A 80 -6.69 -7.61 -1.02
CA ILE A 80 -5.40 -8.28 -1.24
C ILE A 80 -5.62 -9.66 -1.84
N THR A 81 -6.52 -10.46 -1.25
CA THR A 81 -6.87 -11.79 -1.74
C THR A 81 -7.34 -11.73 -3.19
N LYS A 82 -8.23 -10.81 -3.51
CA LYS A 82 -8.74 -10.63 -4.87
C LYS A 82 -7.64 -10.29 -5.86
N ALA A 83 -6.72 -9.40 -5.47
CA ALA A 83 -5.59 -9.02 -6.33
C ALA A 83 -4.72 -10.23 -6.67
N PHE A 84 -4.41 -11.09 -5.70
CA PHE A 84 -3.66 -12.31 -5.92
C PHE A 84 -4.42 -13.32 -6.79
N GLN A 85 -5.73 -13.45 -6.58
CA GLN A 85 -6.56 -14.35 -7.39
C GLN A 85 -6.60 -13.91 -8.86
N GLU A 86 -6.79 -12.64 -9.12
CA GLU A 86 -6.80 -12.08 -10.47
C GLU A 86 -5.44 -12.23 -11.15
N PHE A 87 -4.37 -12.01 -10.42
CA PHE A 87 -3.01 -12.22 -10.92
C PHE A 87 -2.78 -13.68 -11.30
N GLY A 88 -3.16 -14.64 -10.44
CA GLY A 88 -3.03 -16.06 -10.72
C GLY A 88 -3.85 -16.50 -11.91
N ARG A 89 -5.06 -15.95 -12.08
CA ARG A 89 -5.90 -16.20 -13.26
C ARG A 89 -5.22 -15.71 -14.53
N GLY A 90 -4.61 -14.53 -14.50
CA GLY A 90 -3.87 -13.99 -15.63
C GLY A 90 -2.70 -14.88 -16.03
N LEU A 91 -1.97 -15.42 -15.07
CA LEU A 91 -0.87 -16.38 -15.35
C LEU A 91 -1.39 -17.65 -16.02
N ARG A 92 -2.51 -18.20 -15.56
CA ARG A 92 -3.12 -19.39 -16.18
C ARG A 92 -3.57 -19.13 -17.61
N LEU A 93 -4.18 -17.98 -17.86
CA LEU A 93 -4.60 -17.60 -19.21
C LEU A 93 -3.41 -17.41 -20.15
N ALA A 94 -2.26 -17.00 -19.61
CA ALA A 94 -1.03 -16.87 -20.39
C ALA A 94 -0.28 -18.20 -20.54
N GLY A 95 -0.84 -19.32 -20.06
CA GLY A 95 -0.21 -20.64 -20.14
C GLY A 95 0.87 -20.89 -19.13
N GLN A 96 0.96 -20.06 -18.09
CA GLN A 96 1.96 -20.21 -17.03
C GLN A 96 1.39 -21.02 -15.85
N THR A 97 2.28 -21.79 -15.20
CA THR A 97 1.92 -22.51 -13.97
C THR A 97 1.95 -21.57 -12.75
N VAL A 98 0.92 -21.66 -11.95
CA VAL A 98 0.79 -20.86 -10.72
C VAL A 98 1.21 -21.68 -9.51
#